data_ff5f2d0fefbfc9783dc7198fe5ad29bb
#
_entry.id   ff5f2d0fefbfc9783dc7198fe5ad29bb
#
_cell.length_a   1.000
_cell.length_b   1.000
_cell.length_c   1.000
_cell.angle_alpha   90.00
_cell.angle_beta   90.00
_cell.angle_gamma   90.00
#
_symmetry.space_group_name_H-M   'P 1'
#
loop_
_entity.id
_entity.type
_entity.pdbx_description
1 polymer ?
#
loop_
_entity_poly.entity_id
_entity_poly.type
_entity_poly.pdbx_seq_one_letter_code
_entity_poly.pdbx_strand_id
1 'polypeptide(L)'
;VATTFTAKDGDIIGVNEDYKALEADLQRQIDSIRTTHPGYDEYNFHLDEIGHDPYQLAAYLTTQFEDYTRAEVQDTLQRLFHLQYVLDIEEVVETRTRTETHTSTSTDPVTGETSEDSEEVEIAYEYYILNVTLTNKNLGHVITESGGMTEKQAERYGILLLTKGNKAKLFEDEAFVASGSEYLPYDIPGEALTDERFRNMVNEAEKYLGYPYVWGGSSPSTSFDCSGFVSWVINHCGNGWNVGRLTANGLKNYCQPIRASEAKPGDLVFFRGTYNTSGASHVGIYVGNGMMIHCGNPISYASINTPYWQRHFYCFGRLP
;
A
#
# COMPACT_ATOMS: atom_id res chain seq x y z
N VAL A 1 -19.40 -20.80 -24.60
CA VAL A 1 -18.27 -20.69 -23.66
C VAL A 1 -18.82 -20.82 -22.24
N ALA A 2 -18.24 -21.72 -21.41
CA ALA A 2 -18.68 -21.87 -20.04
C ALA A 2 -18.33 -20.62 -19.23
N THR A 3 -19.33 -20.03 -18.58
CA THR A 3 -19.25 -18.74 -17.85
C THR A 3 -19.15 -18.92 -16.33
N THR A 4 -19.05 -20.19 -15.86
CA THR A 4 -19.10 -20.56 -14.46
C THR A 4 -17.77 -21.16 -14.00
N PHE A 5 -17.33 -20.85 -12.77
CA PHE A 5 -16.26 -21.57 -12.12
C PHE A 5 -16.67 -23.02 -11.88
N THR A 6 -15.85 -23.94 -12.38
CA THR A 6 -16.22 -25.37 -12.42
C THR A 6 -15.78 -26.14 -11.19
N ALA A 7 -14.74 -25.70 -10.49
CA ALA A 7 -14.30 -26.34 -9.25
C ALA A 7 -15.35 -26.17 -8.12
N LYS A 8 -15.25 -27.01 -7.10
CA LYS A 8 -16.11 -26.93 -5.92
C LYS A 8 -15.82 -25.64 -5.13
N ASP A 9 -16.83 -25.04 -4.56
CA ASP A 9 -16.70 -23.78 -3.79
C ASP A 9 -15.64 -23.88 -2.69
N GLY A 10 -15.60 -25.01 -1.99
CA GLY A 10 -14.59 -25.25 -0.95
C GLY A 10 -13.15 -25.27 -1.47
N ASP A 11 -12.92 -25.79 -2.66
CA ASP A 11 -11.61 -25.77 -3.31
C ASP A 11 -11.25 -24.35 -3.79
N ILE A 12 -12.20 -23.63 -4.38
CA ILE A 12 -11.99 -22.24 -4.84
C ILE A 12 -11.63 -21.33 -3.65
N ILE A 13 -12.40 -21.42 -2.56
CA ILE A 13 -12.15 -20.65 -1.35
C ILE A 13 -10.82 -21.05 -0.71
N GLY A 14 -10.55 -22.36 -0.58
CA GLY A 14 -9.33 -22.88 0.01
C GLY A 14 -8.07 -22.46 -0.75
N VAL A 15 -8.11 -22.44 -2.06
CA VAL A 15 -7.02 -21.96 -2.91
C VAL A 15 -6.76 -20.47 -2.70
N ASN A 16 -7.81 -19.66 -2.59
CA ASN A 16 -7.65 -18.25 -2.26
C ASN A 16 -7.02 -18.04 -0.88
N GLU A 17 -7.43 -18.83 0.12
CA GLU A 17 -6.82 -18.80 1.46
C GLU A 17 -5.35 -19.21 1.43
N ASP A 18 -4.96 -20.18 0.58
CA ASP A 18 -3.55 -20.55 0.40
C ASP A 18 -2.73 -19.41 -0.21
N TYR A 19 -3.27 -18.72 -1.19
CA TYR A 19 -2.60 -17.55 -1.78
C TYR A 19 -2.46 -16.40 -0.75
N LYS A 20 -3.50 -16.14 0.00
CA LYS A 20 -3.47 -15.17 1.11
C LYS A 20 -2.46 -15.56 2.19
N ALA A 21 -2.24 -16.85 2.44
CA ALA A 21 -1.22 -17.32 3.37
C ALA A 21 0.21 -16.99 2.86
N LEU A 22 0.47 -17.13 1.56
CA LEU A 22 1.75 -16.70 0.96
C LEU A 22 1.95 -15.19 1.10
N GLU A 23 0.90 -14.42 0.90
CA GLU A 23 0.91 -12.97 1.06
C GLU A 23 1.16 -12.56 2.53
N ALA A 24 0.55 -13.26 3.48
CA ALA A 24 0.77 -13.04 4.90
C ALA A 24 2.21 -13.38 5.33
N ASP A 25 2.80 -14.43 4.76
CA ASP A 25 4.22 -14.76 4.98
C ASP A 25 5.14 -13.66 4.46
N LEU A 26 4.89 -13.13 3.27
CA LEU A 26 5.64 -12.01 2.71
C LEU A 26 5.56 -10.78 3.60
N GLN A 27 4.37 -10.45 4.10
CA GLN A 27 4.18 -9.33 5.02
C GLN A 27 4.99 -9.53 6.31
N ARG A 28 4.98 -10.73 6.89
CA ARG A 28 5.80 -11.05 8.08
C ARG A 28 7.29 -10.91 7.82
N GLN A 29 7.77 -11.32 6.64
CA GLN A 29 9.17 -11.14 6.25
C GLN A 29 9.54 -9.65 6.25
N ILE A 30 8.71 -8.81 5.65
CA ILE A 30 8.93 -7.36 5.58
C ILE A 30 8.88 -6.74 6.97
N ASP A 31 7.89 -7.10 7.80
CA ASP A 31 7.73 -6.58 9.16
C ASP A 31 8.93 -6.93 10.06
N SER A 32 9.61 -8.04 9.78
CA SER A 32 10.77 -8.51 10.56
C SER A 32 12.12 -8.00 10.06
N ILE A 33 12.19 -7.23 8.97
CA ILE A 33 13.47 -6.84 8.34
C ILE A 33 14.41 -6.12 9.31
N ARG A 34 13.91 -5.22 10.14
CA ARG A 34 14.75 -4.52 11.13
C ARG A 34 15.39 -5.46 12.14
N THR A 35 14.75 -6.59 12.41
CA THR A 35 15.24 -7.62 13.33
C THR A 35 16.18 -8.61 12.64
N THR A 36 15.86 -9.00 11.41
CA THR A 36 16.64 -9.97 10.62
C THR A 36 17.87 -9.33 9.95
N HIS A 37 17.83 -8.02 9.73
CA HIS A 37 18.92 -7.21 9.17
C HIS A 37 19.22 -6.04 10.12
N PRO A 38 19.79 -6.30 11.31
CA PRO A 38 20.08 -5.24 12.27
C PRO A 38 21.35 -4.48 11.93
N GLY A 39 21.52 -3.31 12.55
CA GLY A 39 22.80 -2.57 12.51
C GLY A 39 22.91 -1.55 11.40
N TYR A 40 21.85 -1.21 10.73
CA TYR A 40 21.80 -0.11 9.77
C TYR A 40 21.44 1.20 10.47
N ASP A 41 22.05 2.28 10.02
CA ASP A 41 21.75 3.64 10.50
C ASP A 41 20.40 4.13 9.97
N GLU A 42 20.02 3.67 8.77
CA GLU A 42 18.80 4.07 8.09
C GLU A 42 18.15 2.89 7.38
N TYR A 43 16.81 2.81 7.46
CA TYR A 43 15.99 1.83 6.73
C TYR A 43 14.96 2.57 5.88
N ASN A 44 15.03 2.39 4.57
CA ASN A 44 14.11 2.98 3.62
C ASN A 44 13.18 1.91 3.04
N PHE A 45 11.89 2.07 3.24
CA PHE A 45 10.87 1.15 2.75
C PHE A 45 10.07 1.79 1.62
N HIS A 46 10.08 1.15 0.45
CA HIS A 46 9.24 1.47 -0.70
C HIS A 46 8.37 0.24 -0.99
N LEU A 47 7.15 0.24 -0.48
CA LEU A 47 6.31 -0.96 -0.47
C LEU A 47 5.01 -0.73 -1.21
N ASP A 48 4.74 -1.57 -2.23
CA ASP A 48 3.41 -1.75 -2.77
C ASP A 48 2.52 -2.49 -1.78
N GLU A 49 1.20 -2.32 -1.89
CA GLU A 49 0.24 -3.11 -1.11
C GLU A 49 0.33 -4.58 -1.50
N ILE A 50 0.19 -5.45 -0.50
CA ILE A 50 0.14 -6.90 -0.68
C ILE A 50 -1.33 -7.32 -0.74
N GLY A 51 -1.75 -7.82 -1.88
CA GLY A 51 -3.11 -8.29 -2.10
C GLY A 51 -3.38 -8.64 -3.56
N HIS A 52 -4.50 -9.30 -3.81
CA HIS A 52 -4.92 -9.73 -5.14
C HIS A 52 -6.45 -9.78 -5.24
N ASP A 53 -6.94 -9.78 -6.48
CA ASP A 53 -8.34 -10.04 -6.77
C ASP A 53 -8.61 -11.56 -6.79
N PRO A 54 -9.42 -12.10 -5.87
CA PRO A 54 -9.69 -13.53 -5.80
C PRO A 54 -10.42 -14.06 -7.04
N TYR A 55 -11.21 -13.23 -7.72
CA TYR A 55 -11.87 -13.64 -8.97
C TYR A 55 -10.89 -13.83 -10.11
N GLN A 56 -9.79 -13.06 -10.17
CA GLN A 56 -8.74 -13.26 -11.16
C GLN A 56 -8.06 -14.62 -10.97
N LEU A 57 -7.77 -14.99 -9.72
CA LEU A 57 -7.18 -16.29 -9.40
C LEU A 57 -8.12 -17.44 -9.80
N ALA A 58 -9.38 -17.38 -9.38
CA ALA A 58 -10.38 -18.39 -9.69
C ALA A 58 -10.64 -18.52 -11.20
N ALA A 59 -10.72 -17.39 -11.91
CA ALA A 59 -10.91 -17.39 -13.37
C ALA A 59 -9.73 -18.03 -14.10
N TYR A 60 -8.51 -17.68 -13.73
CA TYR A 60 -7.31 -18.27 -14.34
C TYR A 60 -7.24 -19.78 -14.10
N LEU A 61 -7.40 -20.23 -12.86
CA LEU A 61 -7.35 -21.65 -12.53
C LEU A 61 -8.45 -22.45 -13.24
N THR A 62 -9.64 -21.87 -13.40
CA THR A 62 -10.71 -22.50 -14.19
C THR A 62 -10.30 -22.66 -15.66
N THR A 63 -9.60 -21.69 -16.25
CA THR A 63 -9.14 -21.84 -17.65
C THR A 63 -8.03 -22.86 -17.84
N GLN A 64 -7.22 -23.11 -16.81
CA GLN A 64 -6.07 -23.99 -16.87
C GLN A 64 -6.40 -25.43 -16.47
N PHE A 65 -7.23 -25.62 -15.46
CA PHE A 65 -7.45 -26.91 -14.81
C PHE A 65 -8.89 -27.40 -14.86
N GLU A 66 -9.85 -26.55 -15.24
CA GLU A 66 -11.27 -26.82 -15.23
C GLU A 66 -11.80 -27.09 -13.81
N ASP A 67 -12.17 -28.33 -13.49
CA ASP A 67 -12.56 -28.77 -12.15
C ASP A 67 -11.31 -29.23 -11.40
N TYR A 68 -10.79 -28.37 -10.53
CA TYR A 68 -9.55 -28.63 -9.79
C TYR A 68 -9.81 -28.80 -8.29
N THR A 69 -8.94 -29.54 -7.65
CA THR A 69 -8.82 -29.61 -6.20
C THR A 69 -7.74 -28.65 -5.71
N ARG A 70 -7.86 -28.24 -4.45
CA ARG A 70 -6.88 -27.37 -3.76
C ARG A 70 -5.46 -27.90 -3.88
N ALA A 71 -5.25 -29.22 -3.74
CA ALA A 71 -3.94 -29.85 -3.79
C ALA A 71 -3.28 -29.79 -5.19
N GLU A 72 -4.07 -29.88 -6.27
CA GLU A 72 -3.55 -29.95 -7.65
C GLU A 72 -2.92 -28.64 -8.13
N VAL A 73 -3.26 -27.51 -7.55
CA VAL A 73 -2.87 -26.17 -8.06
C VAL A 73 -1.76 -25.50 -7.24
N GLN A 74 -1.20 -26.16 -6.23
CA GLN A 74 -0.23 -25.54 -5.33
C GLN A 74 1.02 -25.02 -6.05
N ASP A 75 1.58 -25.76 -6.98
CA ASP A 75 2.76 -25.33 -7.76
C ASP A 75 2.42 -24.09 -8.62
N THR A 76 1.21 -24.03 -9.15
CA THR A 76 0.73 -22.87 -9.91
C THR A 76 0.62 -21.63 -9.02
N LEU A 77 0.12 -21.77 -7.79
CA LEU A 77 0.05 -20.67 -6.83
C LEU A 77 1.45 -20.13 -6.52
N GLN A 78 2.41 -21.01 -6.26
CA GLN A 78 3.80 -20.61 -5.99
C GLN A 78 4.39 -19.85 -7.20
N ARG A 79 4.18 -20.35 -8.40
CA ARG A 79 4.68 -19.72 -9.62
C ARG A 79 4.07 -18.31 -9.82
N LEU A 80 2.76 -18.17 -9.68
CA LEU A 80 2.07 -16.88 -9.79
C LEU A 80 2.55 -15.90 -8.74
N PHE A 81 2.69 -16.37 -7.49
CA PHE A 81 3.15 -15.55 -6.38
C PHE A 81 4.56 -14.99 -6.62
N HIS A 82 5.51 -15.82 -7.07
CA HIS A 82 6.87 -15.37 -7.36
C HIS A 82 6.95 -14.44 -8.58
N LEU A 83 6.00 -14.54 -9.51
CA LEU A 83 5.90 -13.61 -10.63
C LEU A 83 5.26 -12.28 -10.19
N GLN A 84 4.31 -12.33 -9.27
CA GLN A 84 3.57 -11.14 -8.81
C GLN A 84 4.41 -10.27 -7.88
N TYR A 85 5.08 -10.87 -6.90
CA TYR A 85 5.81 -10.15 -5.86
C TYR A 85 7.32 -10.24 -6.04
N VAL A 86 7.97 -9.09 -6.05
CA VAL A 86 9.43 -8.98 -6.06
C VAL A 86 9.85 -8.16 -4.84
N LEU A 87 10.53 -8.81 -3.90
CA LEU A 87 11.14 -8.17 -2.74
C LEU A 87 12.63 -7.99 -3.02
N ASP A 88 13.08 -6.74 -3.05
CA ASP A 88 14.48 -6.37 -3.23
C ASP A 88 15.01 -5.70 -1.96
N ILE A 89 16.16 -6.13 -1.49
CA ILE A 89 16.83 -5.62 -0.29
C ILE A 89 18.25 -5.25 -0.68
N GLU A 90 18.56 -3.96 -0.66
CA GLU A 90 19.85 -3.40 -1.09
C GLU A 90 20.52 -2.67 0.06
N GLU A 91 21.80 -3.00 0.32
CA GLU A 91 22.66 -2.26 1.22
C GLU A 91 23.38 -1.15 0.45
N VAL A 92 23.33 0.07 0.99
CA VAL A 92 24.10 1.22 0.50
C VAL A 92 24.98 1.74 1.64
N VAL A 93 26.26 1.93 1.37
CA VAL A 93 27.22 2.51 2.33
C VAL A 93 27.66 3.87 1.80
N GLU A 94 27.42 4.90 2.60
CA GLU A 94 27.84 6.27 2.33
C GLU A 94 28.97 6.68 3.28
N THR A 95 29.95 7.41 2.79
CA THR A 95 30.92 8.10 3.65
C THR A 95 30.37 9.47 4.01
N ARG A 96 30.14 9.71 5.30
CA ARG A 96 29.70 11.00 5.84
C ARG A 96 30.77 11.61 6.73
N THR A 97 30.69 12.90 6.99
CA THR A 97 31.59 13.61 7.91
C THR A 97 30.80 14.18 9.08
N ARG A 98 31.42 14.19 10.25
CA ARG A 98 30.89 14.87 11.43
C ARG A 98 32.02 15.71 12.08
N THR A 99 31.64 16.82 12.66
CA THR A 99 32.57 17.67 13.42
C THR A 99 32.60 17.19 14.87
N GLU A 100 33.81 16.87 15.37
CA GLU A 100 34.03 16.59 16.79
C GLU A 100 34.92 17.67 17.39
N THR A 101 34.57 18.14 18.59
CA THR A 101 35.39 19.10 19.34
C THR A 101 36.35 18.34 20.24
N HIS A 102 37.63 18.46 19.96
CA HIS A 102 38.70 17.91 20.79
C HIS A 102 39.17 19.00 21.76
N THR A 103 38.93 18.81 23.05
CA THR A 103 39.44 19.73 24.08
C THR A 103 40.70 19.17 24.68
N SER A 104 41.79 19.96 24.62
CA SER A 104 43.05 19.67 25.30
C SER A 104 43.27 20.66 26.43
N THR A 105 43.69 20.17 27.57
CA THR A 105 44.01 21.00 28.75
C THR A 105 45.52 21.05 28.90
N SER A 106 46.08 22.24 28.91
CA SER A 106 47.48 22.44 29.22
C SER A 106 47.67 23.27 30.49
N THR A 107 48.59 22.85 31.34
CA THR A 107 48.92 23.58 32.58
C THR A 107 50.29 24.17 32.45
N ASP A 108 50.41 25.48 32.64
CA ASP A 108 51.72 26.18 32.65
C ASP A 108 52.49 25.68 33.88
N PRO A 109 53.69 25.09 33.66
CA PRO A 109 54.47 24.55 34.77
C PRO A 109 55.09 25.61 35.68
N VAL A 110 55.05 26.88 35.30
CA VAL A 110 55.62 27.99 36.07
C VAL A 110 54.56 28.75 36.88
N THR A 111 53.37 28.96 36.26
CA THR A 111 52.29 29.72 36.89
C THR A 111 51.25 28.83 37.53
N GLY A 112 51.15 27.54 37.10
CA GLY A 112 50.09 26.62 37.53
C GLY A 112 48.74 26.93 36.92
N GLU A 113 48.65 27.88 35.99
CA GLU A 113 47.41 28.21 35.28
C GLU A 113 47.07 27.14 34.24
N THR A 114 45.80 26.76 34.21
CA THR A 114 45.29 25.78 33.27
C THR A 114 44.56 26.51 32.14
N SER A 115 44.96 26.24 30.88
CA SER A 115 44.24 26.70 29.69
C SER A 115 43.59 25.51 28.98
N GLU A 116 42.38 25.72 28.48
CA GLU A 116 41.67 24.75 27.64
C GLU A 116 41.68 25.28 26.19
N ASP A 117 42.25 24.47 25.29
CA ASP A 117 42.19 24.71 23.86
C ASP A 117 41.23 23.72 23.23
N SER A 118 40.29 24.22 22.42
CA SER A 118 39.31 23.41 21.68
C SER A 118 39.60 23.50 20.18
N GLU A 119 39.78 22.38 19.54
CA GLU A 119 39.93 22.23 18.10
C GLU A 119 38.76 21.44 17.53
N GLU A 120 38.14 21.94 16.45
CA GLU A 120 37.15 21.24 15.68
C GLU A 120 37.83 20.40 14.61
N VAL A 121 37.56 19.08 14.63
CA VAL A 121 38.12 18.13 13.68
C VAL A 121 36.99 17.45 12.92
N GLU A 122 37.06 17.43 11.60
CA GLU A 122 36.16 16.67 10.77
C GLU A 122 36.56 15.19 10.74
N ILE A 123 35.67 14.32 11.15
CA ILE A 123 35.86 12.85 11.14
C ILE A 123 34.94 12.22 10.13
N ALA A 124 35.51 11.46 9.18
CA ALA A 124 34.76 10.64 8.26
C ALA A 124 34.31 9.35 8.93
N TYR A 125 33.06 8.94 8.66
CA TYR A 125 32.51 7.69 9.14
C TYR A 125 31.63 7.06 8.06
N GLU A 126 31.45 5.73 8.15
CA GLU A 126 30.53 4.99 7.26
C GLU A 126 29.11 5.05 7.81
N TYR A 127 28.17 5.32 6.92
CA TYR A 127 26.73 5.37 7.21
C TYR A 127 26.03 4.30 6.38
N TYR A 128 25.41 3.35 7.07
CA TYR A 128 24.81 2.16 6.48
C TYR A 128 23.32 2.35 6.27
N ILE A 129 22.86 2.18 5.03
CA ILE A 129 21.47 2.32 4.62
C ILE A 129 20.98 0.98 4.08
N LEU A 130 19.81 0.51 4.54
CA LEU A 130 19.11 -0.63 3.96
C LEU A 130 17.89 -0.14 3.21
N ASN A 131 17.87 -0.32 1.90
CA ASN A 131 16.73 -0.03 1.04
C ASN A 131 15.92 -1.31 0.83
N VAL A 132 14.64 -1.26 1.13
CA VAL A 132 13.70 -2.37 0.98
C VAL A 132 12.61 -1.95 0.01
N THR A 133 12.53 -2.64 -1.12
CA THR A 133 11.53 -2.37 -2.15
C THR A 133 10.66 -3.60 -2.38
N LEU A 134 9.35 -3.47 -2.24
CA LEU A 134 8.39 -4.48 -2.65
C LEU A 134 7.61 -3.99 -3.86
N THR A 135 7.66 -4.77 -4.93
CA THR A 135 6.85 -4.56 -6.12
C THR A 135 5.74 -5.60 -6.18
N ASN A 136 4.50 -5.15 -6.29
CA ASN A 136 3.34 -5.98 -6.64
C ASN A 136 2.99 -5.71 -8.10
N LYS A 137 3.31 -6.65 -8.98
CA LYS A 137 3.09 -6.52 -10.45
C LYS A 137 1.61 -6.68 -10.83
N ASN A 138 0.71 -6.83 -9.89
CA ASN A 138 -0.70 -7.16 -10.06
C ASN A 138 -0.93 -8.56 -10.63
N LEU A 139 -1.73 -9.37 -9.92
CA LEU A 139 -1.99 -10.76 -10.32
C LEU A 139 -2.63 -10.86 -11.72
N GLY A 140 -3.59 -9.99 -12.03
CA GLY A 140 -4.25 -9.97 -13.34
C GLY A 140 -3.27 -9.68 -14.47
N HIS A 141 -2.32 -8.77 -14.26
CA HIS A 141 -1.26 -8.46 -15.22
C HIS A 141 -0.32 -9.66 -15.42
N VAL A 142 0.11 -10.30 -14.35
CA VAL A 142 0.93 -11.53 -14.39
C VAL A 142 0.21 -12.64 -15.15
N ILE A 143 -1.08 -12.84 -14.90
CA ILE A 143 -1.90 -13.84 -15.59
C ILE A 143 -1.96 -13.56 -17.08
N THR A 144 -2.23 -12.33 -17.49
CA THR A 144 -2.37 -11.97 -18.91
C THR A 144 -1.06 -12.02 -19.67
N GLU A 145 0.04 -11.63 -19.06
CA GLU A 145 1.35 -11.61 -19.74
C GLU A 145 2.14 -12.91 -19.62
N SER A 146 2.03 -13.61 -18.50
CA SER A 146 2.88 -14.77 -18.18
C SER A 146 2.09 -16.04 -17.84
N GLY A 147 0.76 -16.00 -17.90
CA GLY A 147 -0.11 -17.13 -17.57
C GLY A 147 -0.08 -18.29 -18.59
N GLY A 148 0.47 -18.06 -19.76
CA GLY A 148 0.56 -19.09 -20.82
C GLY A 148 -0.80 -19.47 -21.41
N MET A 149 -1.79 -18.58 -21.33
CA MET A 149 -3.13 -18.83 -21.89
C MET A 149 -3.11 -18.78 -23.42
N THR A 150 -3.80 -19.74 -24.04
CA THR A 150 -4.18 -19.64 -25.46
C THR A 150 -5.18 -18.50 -25.67
N GLU A 151 -5.36 -18.03 -26.89
CA GLU A 151 -6.35 -17.00 -27.22
C GLU A 151 -7.75 -17.36 -26.71
N LYS A 152 -8.16 -18.61 -26.88
CA LYS A 152 -9.45 -19.14 -26.41
C LYS A 152 -9.57 -19.16 -24.89
N GLN A 153 -8.48 -19.46 -24.20
CA GLN A 153 -8.44 -19.40 -22.72
C GLN A 153 -8.47 -17.95 -22.23
N ALA A 154 -7.78 -17.03 -22.90
CA ALA A 154 -7.82 -15.60 -22.58
C ALA A 154 -9.22 -15.01 -22.76
N GLU A 155 -9.92 -15.37 -23.84
CA GLU A 155 -11.33 -14.98 -24.04
C GLU A 155 -12.21 -15.50 -22.90
N ARG A 156 -12.06 -16.78 -22.56
CA ARG A 156 -12.80 -17.39 -21.45
C ARG A 156 -12.49 -16.75 -20.11
N TYR A 157 -11.24 -16.45 -19.85
CA TYR A 157 -10.79 -15.72 -18.64
C TYR A 157 -11.53 -14.38 -18.53
N GLY A 158 -11.58 -13.59 -19.57
CA GLY A 158 -12.31 -12.33 -19.61
C GLY A 158 -13.80 -12.49 -19.30
N ILE A 159 -14.43 -13.52 -19.86
CA ILE A 159 -15.86 -13.81 -19.61
C ILE A 159 -16.09 -14.23 -18.14
N LEU A 160 -15.22 -15.08 -17.58
CA LEU A 160 -15.29 -15.51 -16.20
C LEU A 160 -15.13 -14.33 -15.22
N LEU A 161 -14.28 -13.35 -15.55
CA LEU A 161 -14.16 -12.12 -14.76
C LEU A 161 -15.45 -11.29 -14.80
N LEU A 162 -16.01 -11.05 -15.98
CA LEU A 162 -17.24 -10.28 -16.15
C LEU A 162 -18.43 -10.90 -15.41
N THR A 163 -18.54 -12.21 -15.44
CA THR A 163 -19.63 -12.95 -14.78
C THR A 163 -19.34 -13.30 -13.32
N LYS A 164 -18.13 -13.03 -12.83
CA LYS A 164 -17.60 -13.54 -11.55
C LYS A 164 -17.82 -15.06 -11.43
N GLY A 165 -17.68 -15.77 -12.56
CA GLY A 165 -17.90 -17.20 -12.66
C GLY A 165 -19.31 -17.64 -12.21
N ASN A 166 -20.33 -16.77 -12.30
CA ASN A 166 -21.69 -16.97 -11.77
C ASN A 166 -21.73 -17.33 -10.28
N LYS A 167 -20.71 -16.95 -9.52
CA LYS A 167 -20.54 -17.20 -8.09
C LYS A 167 -20.11 -15.93 -7.36
N ALA A 168 -20.79 -14.82 -7.62
CA ALA A 168 -20.42 -13.49 -7.12
C ALA A 168 -20.38 -13.35 -5.59
N LYS A 169 -21.01 -14.30 -4.87
CA LYS A 169 -21.02 -14.31 -3.40
C LYS A 169 -19.84 -15.02 -2.75
N LEU A 170 -19.00 -15.72 -3.52
CA LEU A 170 -17.87 -16.48 -2.96
C LEU A 170 -16.89 -15.62 -2.17
N PHE A 171 -16.68 -14.39 -2.61
CA PHE A 171 -15.70 -13.48 -2.04
C PHE A 171 -16.29 -12.10 -1.70
N GLU A 172 -17.58 -12.06 -1.37
CA GLU A 172 -18.28 -10.80 -1.07
C GLU A 172 -17.72 -10.06 0.16
N ASP A 173 -17.07 -10.78 1.06
CA ASP A 173 -16.43 -10.22 2.25
C ASP A 173 -14.99 -9.72 2.01
N GLU A 174 -14.42 -9.93 0.81
CA GLU A 174 -13.12 -9.41 0.45
C GLU A 174 -13.19 -7.89 0.21
N ALA A 175 -12.24 -7.14 0.74
CA ALA A 175 -12.23 -5.67 0.67
C ALA A 175 -12.32 -5.13 -0.76
N PHE A 176 -11.65 -5.79 -1.69
CA PHE A 176 -11.66 -5.46 -3.10
C PHE A 176 -13.09 -5.48 -3.68
N VAL A 177 -13.93 -6.40 -3.23
CA VAL A 177 -15.32 -6.54 -3.68
C VAL A 177 -16.24 -5.57 -2.95
N ALA A 178 -16.02 -5.38 -1.63
CA ALA A 178 -16.81 -4.49 -0.80
C ALA A 178 -16.62 -3.01 -1.12
N SER A 179 -15.47 -2.64 -1.69
CA SER A 179 -15.19 -1.27 -2.12
C SER A 179 -15.91 -0.86 -3.41
N GLY A 180 -16.66 -1.77 -4.04
CA GLY A 180 -17.55 -1.48 -5.16
C GLY A 180 -18.69 -0.56 -4.77
N SER A 181 -18.38 0.67 -4.42
CA SER A 181 -19.37 1.69 -4.07
C SER A 181 -19.91 2.33 -5.34
N GLU A 182 -21.18 2.68 -5.29
CA GLU A 182 -21.78 3.54 -6.29
C GLU A 182 -20.99 4.84 -6.38
N TYR A 183 -20.76 5.31 -7.61
CA TYR A 183 -20.22 6.64 -7.83
C TYR A 183 -21.19 7.66 -7.23
N LEU A 184 -20.80 8.27 -6.12
CA LEU A 184 -21.57 9.33 -5.48
C LEU A 184 -20.97 10.69 -5.91
N PRO A 185 -21.72 11.51 -6.66
CA PRO A 185 -21.32 12.89 -6.86
C PRO A 185 -21.38 13.60 -5.50
N TYR A 186 -20.31 14.31 -5.17
CA TYR A 186 -20.22 15.08 -3.93
C TYR A 186 -19.63 16.45 -4.20
N ASP A 187 -20.35 17.49 -3.81
CA ASP A 187 -19.89 18.87 -3.87
C ASP A 187 -19.28 19.25 -2.52
N ILE A 188 -17.97 19.47 -2.52
CA ILE A 188 -17.26 19.93 -1.33
C ILE A 188 -17.71 21.35 -0.99
N PRO A 189 -18.09 21.63 0.27
CA PRO A 189 -18.45 22.98 0.69
C PRO A 189 -17.34 23.99 0.39
N GLY A 190 -17.71 25.13 -0.22
CA GLY A 190 -16.76 26.15 -0.65
C GLY A 190 -15.87 26.69 0.50
N GLU A 191 -16.38 26.73 1.72
CA GLU A 191 -15.62 27.12 2.90
C GLU A 191 -14.46 26.18 3.21
N ALA A 192 -14.60 24.86 2.97
CA ALA A 192 -13.52 23.89 3.11
C ALA A 192 -12.41 24.15 2.08
N LEU A 193 -12.75 24.62 0.90
CA LEU A 193 -11.80 24.92 -0.18
C LEU A 193 -11.01 26.21 0.04
N THR A 194 -11.27 26.96 1.11
CA THR A 194 -10.45 28.12 1.51
C THR A 194 -9.09 27.69 2.11
N ASP A 195 -9.00 26.48 2.65
CA ASP A 195 -7.71 25.88 3.03
C ASP A 195 -6.95 25.47 1.75
N GLU A 196 -5.84 26.17 1.49
CA GLU A 196 -5.05 25.98 0.28
C GLU A 196 -4.46 24.56 0.18
N ARG A 197 -3.97 24.01 1.29
CA ARG A 197 -3.40 22.65 1.31
C ARG A 197 -4.44 21.59 0.95
N PHE A 198 -5.62 21.73 1.54
CA PHE A 198 -6.74 20.84 1.22
C PHE A 198 -7.20 21.00 -0.23
N ARG A 199 -7.37 22.23 -0.69
CA ARG A 199 -7.76 22.51 -2.08
C ARG A 199 -6.78 21.90 -3.07
N ASN A 200 -5.48 22.00 -2.83
CA ASN A 200 -4.46 21.41 -3.67
C ASN A 200 -4.57 19.88 -3.70
N MET A 201 -4.80 19.24 -2.55
CA MET A 201 -5.02 17.80 -2.48
C MET A 201 -6.24 17.35 -3.27
N VAL A 202 -7.37 18.02 -3.11
CA VAL A 202 -8.61 17.68 -3.82
C VAL A 202 -8.46 17.88 -5.31
N ASN A 203 -7.88 19.01 -5.75
CA ASN A 203 -7.65 19.27 -7.17
C ASN A 203 -6.79 18.20 -7.83
N GLU A 204 -5.81 17.65 -7.12
CA GLU A 204 -5.03 16.52 -7.62
C GLU A 204 -5.84 15.23 -7.61
N ALA A 205 -6.52 14.93 -6.51
CA ALA A 205 -7.29 13.70 -6.34
C ALA A 205 -8.42 13.54 -7.36
N GLU A 206 -9.14 14.62 -7.67
CA GLU A 206 -10.30 14.60 -8.58
C GLU A 206 -9.93 14.30 -10.03
N LYS A 207 -8.67 14.49 -10.43
CA LYS A 207 -8.20 14.11 -11.78
C LYS A 207 -8.37 12.62 -12.08
N TYR A 208 -8.46 11.79 -11.05
CA TYR A 208 -8.46 10.33 -11.15
C TYR A 208 -9.80 9.70 -10.79
N LEU A 209 -10.85 10.51 -10.59
CA LEU A 209 -12.21 9.98 -10.38
C LEU A 209 -12.59 9.01 -11.50
N GLY A 210 -13.14 7.85 -11.12
CA GLY A 210 -13.52 6.80 -12.07
C GLY A 210 -12.41 5.80 -12.42
N TYR A 211 -11.16 6.03 -12.01
CA TYR A 211 -10.09 5.06 -12.21
C TYR A 211 -10.34 3.77 -11.44
N PRO A 212 -10.10 2.59 -12.04
CA PRO A 212 -10.32 1.31 -11.38
C PRO A 212 -9.30 1.04 -10.26
N TYR A 213 -9.67 0.19 -9.30
CA TYR A 213 -8.74 -0.33 -8.31
C TYR A 213 -7.79 -1.36 -8.94
N VAL A 214 -6.50 -1.19 -8.73
CA VAL A 214 -5.46 -2.11 -9.19
C VAL A 214 -4.46 -2.34 -8.05
N TRP A 215 -4.41 -3.55 -7.52
CA TRP A 215 -3.45 -3.93 -6.47
C TRP A 215 -2.01 -3.62 -6.90
N GLY A 216 -1.27 -2.90 -6.05
CA GLY A 216 0.09 -2.44 -6.36
C GLY A 216 0.16 -1.21 -7.25
N GLY A 217 -0.96 -0.77 -7.81
CA GLY A 217 -1.02 0.41 -8.65
C GLY A 217 -0.70 1.69 -7.88
N SER A 218 0.13 2.56 -8.45
CA SER A 218 0.65 3.75 -7.77
C SER A 218 0.87 4.95 -8.70
N SER A 219 0.39 4.89 -9.92
CA SER A 219 0.53 5.97 -10.90
C SER A 219 -0.67 6.02 -11.86
N PRO A 220 -0.90 7.16 -12.55
CA PRO A 220 -1.97 7.25 -13.55
C PRO A 220 -1.86 6.21 -14.67
N SER A 221 -0.66 5.78 -15.02
CA SER A 221 -0.43 4.78 -16.09
C SER A 221 -0.80 3.34 -15.68
N THR A 222 -0.72 3.04 -14.39
CA THR A 222 -1.04 1.71 -13.84
C THR A 222 -2.42 1.65 -13.19
N SER A 223 -3.09 2.80 -13.01
CA SER A 223 -4.12 3.02 -12.01
C SER A 223 -3.57 2.84 -10.59
N PHE A 224 -4.42 2.70 -9.59
CA PHE A 224 -4.06 2.83 -8.19
C PHE A 224 -4.69 1.75 -7.33
N ASP A 225 -4.01 1.41 -6.23
CA ASP A 225 -4.67 0.91 -5.03
C ASP A 225 -4.91 2.05 -4.02
N CYS A 226 -5.43 1.74 -2.84
CA CYS A 226 -5.84 2.77 -1.87
C CYS A 226 -4.68 3.66 -1.44
N SER A 227 -3.57 3.08 -1.04
CA SER A 227 -2.40 3.82 -0.56
C SER A 227 -1.55 4.38 -1.70
N GLY A 228 -1.55 3.72 -2.86
CA GLY A 228 -0.93 4.24 -4.08
C GLY A 228 -1.56 5.54 -4.54
N PHE A 229 -2.90 5.61 -4.51
CA PHE A 229 -3.65 6.82 -4.82
C PHE A 229 -3.33 7.96 -3.85
N VAL A 230 -3.42 7.70 -2.55
CA VAL A 230 -3.17 8.74 -1.53
C VAL A 230 -1.71 9.20 -1.56
N SER A 231 -0.75 8.29 -1.70
CA SER A 231 0.68 8.65 -1.83
C SER A 231 0.92 9.51 -3.07
N TRP A 232 0.29 9.18 -4.19
CA TRP A 232 0.38 9.97 -5.41
C TRP A 232 -0.14 11.39 -5.21
N VAL A 233 -1.32 11.54 -4.64
CA VAL A 233 -1.93 12.85 -4.36
C VAL A 233 -1.01 13.69 -3.45
N ILE A 234 -0.50 13.12 -2.37
CA ILE A 234 0.41 13.81 -1.45
C ILE A 234 1.65 14.31 -2.18
N ASN A 235 2.26 13.47 -3.01
CA ASN A 235 3.51 13.80 -3.71
C ASN A 235 3.33 14.79 -4.87
N HIS A 236 2.11 14.91 -5.44
CA HIS A 236 1.87 15.69 -6.67
C HIS A 236 0.92 16.88 -6.48
N CYS A 237 0.32 17.06 -5.30
CA CYS A 237 -0.59 18.17 -5.06
C CYS A 237 0.07 19.55 -4.93
N GLY A 238 1.40 19.60 -4.85
CA GLY A 238 2.13 20.87 -4.79
C GLY A 238 2.29 21.47 -3.39
N ASN A 239 1.95 20.73 -2.33
CA ASN A 239 2.10 21.20 -0.94
C ASN A 239 3.51 21.00 -0.36
N GLY A 240 4.45 20.48 -1.15
CA GLY A 240 5.84 20.28 -0.75
C GLY A 240 6.10 18.98 0.01
N TRP A 241 5.11 18.10 0.13
CA TRP A 241 5.29 16.77 0.72
C TRP A 241 5.90 15.80 -0.28
N ASN A 242 6.68 14.87 0.23
CA ASN A 242 7.15 13.71 -0.51
C ASN A 242 7.24 12.50 0.43
N VAL A 243 6.28 11.61 0.30
CA VAL A 243 6.21 10.37 1.10
C VAL A 243 6.70 9.14 0.34
N GLY A 244 7.07 9.31 -0.93
CA GLY A 244 7.37 8.17 -1.80
C GLY A 244 6.17 7.27 -2.00
N ARG A 245 6.37 5.96 -2.02
CA ARG A 245 5.31 4.95 -2.08
C ARG A 245 5.20 4.25 -0.73
N LEU A 246 4.14 4.57 0.02
CA LEU A 246 3.83 3.96 1.31
C LEU A 246 2.57 3.10 1.22
N THR A 247 2.50 2.07 2.06
CA THR A 247 1.26 1.32 2.31
C THR A 247 0.29 2.14 3.16
N ALA A 248 -0.96 1.71 3.29
CA ALA A 248 -1.93 2.36 4.17
C ALA A 248 -1.39 2.46 5.60
N ASN A 249 -0.77 1.39 6.11
CA ASN A 249 -0.15 1.42 7.44
C ASN A 249 1.09 2.31 7.50
N GLY A 250 1.88 2.39 6.44
CA GLY A 250 3.00 3.31 6.31
C GLY A 250 2.56 4.77 6.38
N LEU A 251 1.51 5.14 5.65
CA LEU A 251 0.89 6.48 5.70
C LEU A 251 0.35 6.81 7.10
N LYS A 252 -0.30 5.84 7.74
CA LYS A 252 -0.78 6.01 9.12
C LYS A 252 0.36 6.34 10.08
N ASN A 253 1.47 5.64 9.97
CA ASN A 253 2.63 5.86 10.83
C ASN A 253 3.36 7.17 10.52
N TYR A 254 3.25 7.68 9.30
CA TYR A 254 3.80 8.97 8.89
C TYR A 254 2.99 10.15 9.44
N CYS A 255 1.68 9.99 9.62
CA CYS A 255 0.77 11.01 10.11
C CYS A 255 0.83 11.18 11.63
N GLN A 256 0.50 12.38 12.11
CA GLN A 256 0.18 12.62 13.51
C GLN A 256 -1.24 12.12 13.80
N PRO A 257 -1.46 11.34 14.88
CA PRO A 257 -2.80 10.90 15.26
C PRO A 257 -3.71 12.08 15.58
N ILE A 258 -4.94 12.07 15.07
CA ILE A 258 -5.96 13.11 15.30
C ILE A 258 -7.21 12.46 15.91
N ARG A 259 -7.80 13.11 16.90
CA ARG A 259 -9.11 12.69 17.44
C ARG A 259 -10.18 12.87 16.38
N ALA A 260 -11.17 11.98 16.35
CA ALA A 260 -12.29 12.07 15.40
C ALA A 260 -13.04 13.43 15.47
N SER A 261 -13.15 14.00 16.67
CA SER A 261 -13.77 15.32 16.88
C SER A 261 -12.95 16.50 16.35
N GLU A 262 -11.67 16.30 16.07
CA GLU A 262 -10.74 17.30 15.56
C GLU A 262 -10.41 17.09 14.06
N ALA A 263 -10.98 16.04 13.46
CA ALA A 263 -10.76 15.74 12.06
C ALA A 263 -11.32 16.84 11.15
N LYS A 264 -10.51 17.25 10.21
CA LYS A 264 -10.86 18.31 9.25
C LYS A 264 -10.53 17.87 7.82
N PRO A 265 -11.12 18.52 6.80
CA PRO A 265 -10.78 18.27 5.40
C PRO A 265 -9.26 18.33 5.18
N GLY A 266 -8.73 17.32 4.47
CA GLY A 266 -7.30 17.14 4.23
C GLY A 266 -6.60 16.18 5.19
N ASP A 267 -7.22 15.82 6.32
CA ASP A 267 -6.75 14.72 7.13
C ASP A 267 -6.96 13.39 6.41
N LEU A 268 -6.16 12.39 6.73
CA LEU A 268 -6.34 11.04 6.21
C LEU A 268 -7.22 10.23 7.16
N VAL A 269 -8.10 9.42 6.60
CA VAL A 269 -8.92 8.47 7.35
C VAL A 269 -8.44 7.05 7.06
N PHE A 270 -8.23 6.29 8.12
CA PHE A 270 -7.68 4.93 8.06
C PHE A 270 -8.68 3.90 8.53
N PHE A 271 -8.65 2.76 7.87
CA PHE A 271 -9.48 1.60 8.19
C PHE A 271 -8.60 0.36 8.36
N ARG A 272 -9.08 -0.63 9.12
CA ARG A 272 -8.40 -1.90 9.38
C ARG A 272 -9.31 -3.08 9.12
N GLY A 273 -8.71 -4.24 8.84
CA GLY A 273 -9.45 -5.49 8.65
C GLY A 273 -10.30 -5.50 7.38
N THR A 274 -10.08 -4.59 6.43
CA THR A 274 -10.72 -4.63 5.12
C THR A 274 -10.16 -5.76 4.26
N TYR A 275 -8.94 -6.19 4.51
CA TYR A 275 -8.32 -7.42 4.03
C TYR A 275 -7.30 -7.91 5.08
N ASN A 276 -6.74 -9.10 4.88
CA ASN A 276 -5.87 -9.74 5.86
C ASN A 276 -4.47 -9.13 5.88
N THR A 277 -4.32 -8.05 6.64
CA THR A 277 -3.04 -7.40 6.93
C THR A 277 -3.05 -6.82 8.33
N SER A 278 -1.88 -6.63 8.91
CA SER A 278 -1.73 -5.95 10.20
C SER A 278 -1.80 -4.43 10.06
N GLY A 279 -2.38 -3.77 11.05
CA GLY A 279 -2.49 -2.32 11.04
C GLY A 279 -3.55 -1.77 10.09
N ALA A 280 -3.29 -0.62 9.48
CA ALA A 280 -4.21 -0.03 8.52
C ALA A 280 -4.20 -0.81 7.21
N SER A 281 -5.38 -1.17 6.72
CA SER A 281 -5.60 -1.92 5.48
C SER A 281 -6.21 -1.06 4.36
N HIS A 282 -6.75 0.11 4.68
CA HIS A 282 -7.30 1.06 3.72
C HIS A 282 -7.11 2.49 4.19
N VAL A 283 -7.06 3.42 3.25
CA VAL A 283 -6.89 4.85 3.51
C VAL A 283 -7.68 5.68 2.50
N GLY A 284 -8.23 6.78 2.96
CA GLY A 284 -8.86 7.81 2.14
C GLY A 284 -8.46 9.21 2.60
N ILE A 285 -8.75 10.20 1.78
CA ILE A 285 -8.61 11.62 2.13
C ILE A 285 -9.96 12.10 2.65
N TYR A 286 -10.00 12.53 3.90
CA TYR A 286 -11.21 13.08 4.50
C TYR A 286 -11.54 14.44 3.89
N VAL A 287 -12.77 14.62 3.46
CA VAL A 287 -13.22 15.86 2.80
C VAL A 287 -14.27 16.63 3.61
N GLY A 288 -14.48 16.21 4.87
CA GLY A 288 -15.47 16.80 5.78
C GLY A 288 -16.85 16.13 5.69
N ASN A 289 -17.72 16.47 6.63
CA ASN A 289 -19.11 16.00 6.67
C ASN A 289 -19.28 14.47 6.60
N GLY A 290 -18.33 13.71 7.15
CA GLY A 290 -18.37 12.25 7.07
C GLY A 290 -18.11 11.68 5.69
N MET A 291 -17.48 12.43 4.81
CA MET A 291 -17.13 12.01 3.45
C MET A 291 -15.63 11.88 3.25
N MET A 292 -15.24 10.97 2.39
CA MET A 292 -13.87 10.80 1.93
C MET A 292 -13.82 10.68 0.41
N ILE A 293 -12.68 11.04 -0.20
CA ILE A 293 -12.30 10.58 -1.53
C ILE A 293 -11.26 9.48 -1.37
N HIS A 294 -11.47 8.35 -2.01
CA HIS A 294 -10.61 7.17 -1.86
C HIS A 294 -10.53 6.35 -3.12
N CYS A 295 -9.50 5.53 -3.21
CA CYS A 295 -9.48 4.49 -4.23
C CYS A 295 -10.27 3.27 -3.74
N GLY A 296 -11.56 3.30 -4.06
CA GLY A 296 -12.39 2.12 -4.11
C GLY A 296 -12.29 1.49 -5.51
N ASN A 297 -13.35 0.89 -5.98
CA ASN A 297 -13.44 0.41 -7.35
C ASN A 297 -14.76 0.90 -7.98
N PRO A 298 -14.77 2.08 -8.58
CA PRO A 298 -13.65 2.99 -8.91
C PRO A 298 -13.26 3.98 -7.79
N ILE A 299 -12.25 4.84 -8.09
CA ILE A 299 -11.97 6.03 -7.27
C ILE A 299 -13.20 6.91 -7.25
N SER A 300 -13.68 7.24 -6.07
CA SER A 300 -14.93 7.98 -5.87
C SER A 300 -15.00 8.63 -4.48
N TYR A 301 -15.98 9.49 -4.31
CA TYR A 301 -16.41 9.92 -2.97
C TYR A 301 -17.22 8.82 -2.30
N ALA A 302 -17.08 8.68 -1.00
CA ALA A 302 -17.83 7.72 -0.20
C ALA A 302 -18.10 8.27 1.20
N SER A 303 -19.25 7.90 1.77
CA SER A 303 -19.55 8.18 3.18
C SER A 303 -18.80 7.21 4.08
N ILE A 304 -18.07 7.74 5.06
CA ILE A 304 -17.43 6.92 6.11
C ILE A 304 -18.43 6.45 7.16
N ASN A 305 -19.66 6.96 7.16
CA ASN A 305 -20.70 6.67 8.14
C ASN A 305 -21.55 5.43 7.78
N THR A 306 -21.21 4.72 6.71
CA THR A 306 -21.86 3.45 6.39
C THR A 306 -21.52 2.38 7.43
N PRO A 307 -22.39 1.35 7.63
CA PRO A 307 -22.09 0.25 8.55
C PRO A 307 -20.76 -0.45 8.25
N TYR A 308 -20.43 -0.61 6.97
CA TYR A 308 -19.16 -1.22 6.56
C TYR A 308 -17.95 -0.40 7.03
N TRP A 309 -17.88 0.88 6.67
CA TRP A 309 -16.74 1.73 7.04
C TRP A 309 -16.65 1.95 8.54
N GLN A 310 -17.78 2.04 9.25
CA GLN A 310 -17.78 2.18 10.71
C GLN A 310 -17.25 0.92 11.42
N ARG A 311 -17.53 -0.28 10.93
CA ARG A 311 -16.94 -1.51 11.48
C ARG A 311 -15.42 -1.60 11.28
N HIS A 312 -14.92 -0.99 10.22
CA HIS A 312 -13.51 -1.02 9.87
C HIS A 312 -12.75 0.25 10.25
N PHE A 313 -13.43 1.24 10.77
CA PHE A 313 -12.79 2.50 11.18
C PHE A 313 -11.63 2.26 12.16
N TYR A 314 -10.48 2.90 11.89
CA TYR A 314 -9.30 2.78 12.72
C TYR A 314 -8.96 4.11 13.41
N CYS A 315 -8.63 5.13 12.64
CA CYS A 315 -8.26 6.45 13.16
C CYS A 315 -8.20 7.50 12.04
N PHE A 316 -8.06 8.76 12.45
CA PHE A 316 -7.62 9.84 11.58
C PHE A 316 -6.14 10.12 11.78
N GLY A 317 -5.48 10.66 10.76
CA GLY A 317 -4.12 11.15 10.83
C GLY A 317 -3.96 12.43 10.02
N ARG A 318 -3.11 13.33 10.54
CA ARG A 318 -2.78 14.61 9.88
C ARG A 318 -1.37 14.58 9.34
N LEU A 319 -1.21 15.00 8.10
CA LEU A 319 0.10 15.22 7.47
C LEU A 319 0.84 16.35 8.20
N PRO A 320 2.18 16.25 8.32
CA PRO A 320 3.00 17.24 8.99
C PRO A 320 3.01 18.63 8.33
#